data_2d8085ab6a33905acaad9bc13c076c34
#
_entry.id   2d8085ab6a33905acaad9bc13c076c34
#
_cell.length_a   1.000
_cell.length_b   1.000
_cell.length_c   1.000
_cell.angle_alpha   90.00
_cell.angle_beta   90.00
_cell.angle_gamma   90.00
#
_symmetry.space_group_name_H-M   'P 1'
#
loop_
_entity.id
_entity.type
_entity.pdbx_description
1 polymer ?
#
loop_
_entity_poly.entity_id
_entity_poly.type
_entity_poly.pdbx_seq_one_letter_code
_entity_poly.pdbx_strand_id
1 'polypeptide(L)'
;MIDTSRLCMGCMSRKEQSGPCPNCGFDESQPHDKSFLPLRAVLGGRYVVGRCLTVNGEAITYLGYDCKTDQTVQIREYMPDVLCSRRLDGSLSIKEGCEANYKTLMLEYSGILKTLRQEAQLSNVIPVLDILHENSTVYGIFQRIQAAPLGRFLNRCGGELNWSRAKKLFIPLLNTLSTLHEAGIIHRGISPETILIDKSGELWLSNFSTVALRTSQSEIVPHLFPGYTAPEQYDPSGSQGPWTDVYGVGAVMYKTLTGTMPPQSTTRRINDNLCPCNQLNPSVPQNVSDVIAAATEYDYSRRTQSVDDMLSGLLQTAEGKTSVYKPQELPEKRQDSQEDSVPERKVYHRSRSALYAVLSMLVTFGVLGYIMLRFIDTSALEPEETSSSSVSVSKAPIAAGPLMEAGNNVPDFIGMSAESIQATAYYTDNYFFSIREEENDEVEEGIVFDQSPAPKAPM
;
A
#
# COMPACT_ATOMS: atom_id res chain seq x y z
N MET A 1 -27.81 16.74 -19.96
CA MET A 1 -27.41 16.17 -18.65
C MET A 1 -27.88 14.73 -18.63
N ILE A 2 -27.01 13.77 -18.31
CA ILE A 2 -27.42 12.34 -18.27
C ILE A 2 -28.32 12.15 -17.04
N ASP A 3 -29.44 11.46 -17.23
CA ASP A 3 -30.33 11.10 -16.12
C ASP A 3 -29.69 10.05 -15.24
N THR A 4 -29.15 10.48 -14.08
CA THR A 4 -28.50 9.62 -13.09
C THR A 4 -29.48 8.96 -12.12
N SER A 5 -30.77 9.34 -12.15
CA SER A 5 -31.80 8.79 -11.25
C SER A 5 -31.99 7.28 -11.44
N ARG A 6 -31.72 6.80 -12.64
CA ARG A 6 -31.86 5.38 -13.03
C ARG A 6 -30.57 4.56 -12.84
N LEU A 7 -29.46 5.15 -12.36
CA LEU A 7 -28.25 4.41 -12.11
C LEU A 7 -28.36 3.58 -10.82
N CYS A 8 -27.87 2.35 -10.87
CA CYS A 8 -27.69 1.54 -9.69
C CYS A 8 -26.39 1.96 -8.96
N MET A 9 -26.47 2.35 -7.71
CA MET A 9 -25.28 2.74 -6.93
C MET A 9 -24.35 1.57 -6.59
N GLY A 10 -24.79 0.33 -6.79
CA GLY A 10 -23.98 -0.87 -6.58
C GLY A 10 -23.09 -1.29 -7.75
N CYS A 11 -23.50 -1.01 -9.00
CA CYS A 11 -22.75 -1.42 -10.21
C CYS A 11 -22.73 -0.38 -11.35
N MET A 12 -23.40 0.76 -11.18
CA MET A 12 -23.54 1.85 -12.18
C MET A 12 -24.26 1.44 -13.47
N SER A 13 -24.90 0.28 -13.53
CA SER A 13 -25.79 -0.06 -14.63
C SER A 13 -27.11 0.70 -14.50
N ARG A 14 -27.78 0.95 -15.64
CA ARG A 14 -29.11 1.56 -15.65
C ARG A 14 -30.14 0.53 -15.20
N LYS A 15 -31.07 0.92 -14.34
CA LYS A 15 -32.20 0.11 -13.88
C LYS A 15 -33.51 0.79 -14.25
N GLU A 16 -34.47 -0.01 -14.67
CA GLU A 16 -35.80 0.49 -15.07
C GLU A 16 -36.81 0.49 -13.91
N GLN A 17 -36.57 -0.35 -12.90
CA GLN A 17 -37.46 -0.54 -11.74
C GLN A 17 -36.83 -0.02 -10.44
N SER A 18 -37.71 0.41 -9.54
CA SER A 18 -37.33 0.69 -8.14
C SER A 18 -37.08 -0.62 -7.37
N GLY A 19 -36.23 -0.56 -6.31
CA GLY A 19 -35.87 -1.72 -5.51
C GLY A 19 -34.48 -2.27 -5.80
N PRO A 20 -34.16 -3.50 -5.35
CA PRO A 20 -32.85 -4.13 -5.56
C PRO A 20 -32.47 -4.20 -7.03
N CYS A 21 -31.21 -4.00 -7.35
CA CYS A 21 -30.73 -4.01 -8.72
C CYS A 21 -30.78 -5.43 -9.33
N PRO A 22 -31.44 -5.64 -10.48
CA PRO A 22 -31.52 -6.97 -11.09
C PRO A 22 -30.14 -7.50 -11.55
N ASN A 23 -29.17 -6.63 -11.78
CA ASN A 23 -27.84 -7.01 -12.26
C ASN A 23 -26.87 -7.39 -11.13
N CYS A 24 -26.91 -6.71 -9.98
CA CYS A 24 -25.94 -6.93 -8.89
C CYS A 24 -26.57 -7.13 -7.50
N GLY A 25 -27.88 -7.12 -7.40
CA GLY A 25 -28.62 -7.32 -6.13
C GLY A 25 -28.55 -6.13 -5.16
N PHE A 26 -27.77 -5.08 -5.45
CA PHE A 26 -27.61 -3.94 -4.53
C PHE A 26 -28.93 -3.22 -4.29
N ASP A 27 -29.27 -3.03 -3.00
CA ASP A 27 -30.46 -2.33 -2.56
C ASP A 27 -30.07 -1.03 -1.84
N GLU A 28 -30.47 0.10 -2.44
CA GLU A 28 -30.17 1.45 -1.93
C GLU A 28 -31.01 1.82 -0.68
N SER A 29 -32.03 1.04 -0.35
CA SER A 29 -32.85 1.23 0.84
C SER A 29 -32.19 0.70 2.13
N GLN A 30 -31.14 -0.12 1.99
CA GLN A 30 -30.39 -0.64 3.13
C GLN A 30 -29.60 0.48 3.83
N PRO A 31 -29.40 0.39 5.15
CA PRO A 31 -28.61 1.35 5.89
C PRO A 31 -27.22 1.55 5.27
N HIS A 32 -26.83 2.80 5.12
CA HIS A 32 -25.51 3.20 4.63
C HIS A 32 -24.68 3.74 5.80
N ASP A 33 -23.43 3.33 5.89
CA ASP A 33 -22.53 3.80 6.93
C ASP A 33 -22.34 5.33 6.81
N LYS A 34 -22.56 6.04 7.90
CA LYS A 34 -22.46 7.51 7.95
C LYS A 34 -21.04 8.03 7.82
N SER A 35 -20.03 7.18 7.99
CA SER A 35 -18.63 7.53 7.74
C SER A 35 -18.32 7.64 6.24
N PHE A 36 -19.16 7.07 5.37
CA PHE A 36 -19.02 7.14 3.92
C PHE A 36 -19.72 8.36 3.32
N LEU A 37 -19.32 8.74 2.11
CA LEU A 37 -20.10 9.70 1.32
C LEU A 37 -21.50 9.14 1.04
N PRO A 38 -22.54 9.99 1.12
CA PRO A 38 -23.89 9.55 0.75
C PRO A 38 -23.93 8.98 -0.67
N LEU A 39 -24.70 7.92 -0.85
CA LEU A 39 -25.00 7.42 -2.19
C LEU A 39 -25.58 8.56 -3.03
N ARG A 40 -25.21 8.63 -4.30
CA ARG A 40 -25.61 9.67 -5.24
C ARG A 40 -25.04 11.07 -4.96
N ALA A 41 -24.13 11.26 -3.97
CA ALA A 41 -23.38 12.50 -3.85
C ALA A 41 -22.69 12.80 -5.18
N VAL A 42 -22.60 14.07 -5.52
CA VAL A 42 -21.99 14.52 -6.79
C VAL A 42 -20.75 15.35 -6.46
N LEU A 43 -19.61 14.87 -6.91
CA LEU A 43 -18.31 15.52 -6.73
C LEU A 43 -17.94 16.30 -8.00
N GLY A 44 -17.46 17.55 -7.82
CA GLY A 44 -17.07 18.44 -8.92
C GLY A 44 -18.19 18.70 -9.92
N GLY A 45 -19.47 18.54 -9.55
CA GLY A 45 -20.62 18.66 -10.45
C GLY A 45 -20.64 17.61 -11.59
N ARG A 46 -19.81 16.55 -11.50
CA ARG A 46 -19.57 15.61 -12.59
C ARG A 46 -19.62 14.14 -12.18
N TYR A 47 -19.07 13.79 -11.03
CA TYR A 47 -18.88 12.39 -10.62
C TYR A 47 -19.90 11.98 -9.58
N VAL A 48 -20.74 11.00 -9.90
CA VAL A 48 -21.74 10.45 -8.98
C VAL A 48 -21.11 9.36 -8.14
N VAL A 49 -21.27 9.45 -6.82
CA VAL A 49 -20.75 8.48 -5.85
C VAL A 49 -21.71 7.32 -5.68
N GLY A 50 -21.21 6.11 -5.80
CA GLY A 50 -21.90 4.86 -5.51
C GLY A 50 -21.43 4.21 -4.21
N ARG A 51 -21.59 2.89 -4.13
CA ARG A 51 -21.20 2.13 -2.93
C ARG A 51 -19.70 2.22 -2.65
N CYS A 52 -19.34 2.07 -1.38
CA CYS A 52 -17.98 1.82 -0.95
C CYS A 52 -17.48 0.48 -1.54
N LEU A 53 -16.23 0.47 -2.00
CA LEU A 53 -15.56 -0.72 -2.51
C LEU A 53 -14.52 -1.24 -1.51
N THR A 54 -13.68 -0.34 -0.97
CA THR A 54 -12.63 -0.67 0.00
C THR A 54 -12.35 0.51 0.92
N VAL A 55 -11.88 0.20 2.11
CA VAL A 55 -11.39 1.15 3.12
C VAL A 55 -10.00 0.71 3.55
N ASN A 56 -9.10 1.65 3.76
CA ASN A 56 -7.83 1.42 4.45
C ASN A 56 -7.50 2.62 5.36
N GLY A 57 -6.38 2.60 6.07
CA GLY A 57 -6.04 3.62 7.06
C GLY A 57 -5.84 5.04 6.51
N GLU A 58 -5.84 5.26 5.20
CA GLU A 58 -5.70 6.61 4.61
C GLU A 58 -6.88 7.01 3.71
N ALA A 59 -7.64 6.05 3.16
CA ALA A 59 -8.58 6.38 2.10
C ALA A 59 -9.78 5.43 2.04
N ILE A 60 -10.89 5.96 1.55
CA ILE A 60 -12.09 5.22 1.17
C ILE A 60 -12.20 5.23 -0.36
N THR A 61 -12.39 4.06 -0.94
CA THR A 61 -12.59 3.93 -2.40
C THR A 61 -14.05 3.60 -2.68
N TYR A 62 -14.66 4.40 -3.54
CA TYR A 62 -16.05 4.23 -3.99
C TYR A 62 -16.12 3.82 -5.44
N LEU A 63 -17.18 3.12 -5.79
CA LEU A 63 -17.65 3.05 -7.16
C LEU A 63 -18.15 4.43 -7.56
N GLY A 64 -17.82 4.89 -8.77
CA GLY A 64 -18.26 6.18 -9.27
C GLY A 64 -18.74 6.10 -10.72
N TYR A 65 -19.41 7.16 -11.13
CA TYR A 65 -19.89 7.33 -12.51
C TYR A 65 -19.57 8.73 -13.00
N ASP A 66 -18.92 8.82 -14.14
CA ASP A 66 -18.61 10.08 -14.80
C ASP A 66 -19.74 10.48 -15.75
N CYS A 67 -20.52 11.50 -15.36
CA CYS A 67 -21.63 12.02 -16.15
C CYS A 67 -21.20 12.65 -17.48
N LYS A 68 -19.93 12.99 -17.67
CA LYS A 68 -19.43 13.58 -18.91
C LYS A 68 -19.07 12.54 -19.95
N THR A 69 -18.48 11.41 -19.53
CA THR A 69 -18.00 10.36 -20.45
C THR A 69 -18.91 9.14 -20.51
N ASP A 70 -19.96 9.09 -19.69
CA ASP A 70 -20.88 7.93 -19.56
C ASP A 70 -20.16 6.65 -19.15
N GLN A 71 -19.15 6.78 -18.24
CA GLN A 71 -18.32 5.67 -17.84
C GLN A 71 -18.29 5.48 -16.33
N THR A 72 -18.12 4.22 -15.93
CA THR A 72 -17.86 3.86 -14.53
C THR A 72 -16.41 4.16 -14.18
N VAL A 73 -16.20 4.81 -13.04
CA VAL A 73 -14.89 5.17 -12.50
C VAL A 73 -14.70 4.63 -11.07
N GLN A 74 -13.51 4.72 -10.53
CA GLN A 74 -13.25 4.59 -9.11
C GLN A 74 -12.92 5.96 -8.52
N ILE A 75 -13.53 6.28 -7.38
CA ILE A 75 -13.31 7.53 -6.64
C ILE A 75 -12.60 7.16 -5.35
N ARG A 76 -11.38 7.63 -5.16
CA ARG A 76 -10.63 7.40 -3.92
C ARG A 76 -10.52 8.70 -3.14
N GLU A 77 -11.18 8.74 -2.00
CA GLU A 77 -11.21 9.86 -1.07
C GLU A 77 -10.09 9.72 -0.04
N TYR A 78 -9.27 10.74 0.16
CA TYR A 78 -8.31 10.78 1.26
C TYR A 78 -9.07 11.04 2.57
N MET A 79 -9.17 10.03 3.43
CA MET A 79 -9.90 10.10 4.70
C MET A 79 -9.27 9.18 5.76
N PRO A 80 -8.14 9.56 6.38
CA PRO A 80 -7.58 8.84 7.51
C PRO A 80 -8.47 9.06 8.75
N ASP A 81 -9.21 8.04 9.16
CA ASP A 81 -10.21 8.09 10.23
C ASP A 81 -9.62 8.41 11.61
N VAL A 82 -8.33 8.12 11.82
CA VAL A 82 -7.60 8.50 13.04
C VAL A 82 -7.35 10.02 13.13
N LEU A 83 -7.30 10.74 11.98
CA LEU A 83 -7.00 12.17 11.91
C LEU A 83 -8.25 13.03 11.65
N CYS A 84 -9.31 12.47 11.08
CA CYS A 84 -10.50 13.22 10.71
C CYS A 84 -11.79 12.39 10.90
N SER A 85 -12.93 13.04 10.78
CA SER A 85 -14.26 12.43 10.80
C SER A 85 -15.17 13.12 9.80
N ARG A 86 -16.23 12.46 9.35
CA ARG A 86 -17.20 13.03 8.41
C ARG A 86 -18.28 13.81 9.15
N ARG A 87 -18.59 15.00 8.64
CA ARG A 87 -19.75 15.80 9.06
C ARG A 87 -21.01 15.40 8.30
N LEU A 88 -22.15 15.83 8.81
CA LEU A 88 -23.46 15.56 8.18
C LEU A 88 -23.61 16.16 6.77
N ASP A 89 -22.89 17.21 6.46
CA ASP A 89 -22.88 17.87 5.13
C ASP A 89 -21.95 17.15 4.12
N GLY A 90 -21.28 16.05 4.55
CA GLY A 90 -20.34 15.30 3.74
C GLY A 90 -18.90 15.80 3.76
N SER A 91 -18.63 16.98 4.35
CA SER A 91 -17.28 17.51 4.52
C SER A 91 -16.51 16.77 5.64
N LEU A 92 -15.17 16.87 5.65
CA LEU A 92 -14.37 16.34 6.73
C LEU A 92 -14.12 17.39 7.83
N SER A 93 -14.18 16.92 9.07
CA SER A 93 -13.73 17.65 10.26
C SER A 93 -12.41 17.05 10.71
N ILE A 94 -11.37 17.86 10.73
CA ILE A 94 -10.07 17.41 11.23
C ILE A 94 -10.15 17.39 12.77
N LYS A 95 -9.59 16.35 13.39
CA LYS A 95 -9.54 16.24 14.85
C LYS A 95 -8.56 17.27 15.41
N GLU A 96 -8.88 17.77 16.59
CA GLU A 96 -8.05 18.76 17.29
C GLU A 96 -6.62 18.24 17.49
N GLY A 97 -5.63 19.07 17.16
CA GLY A 97 -4.20 18.73 17.21
C GLY A 97 -3.70 17.88 16.06
N CYS A 98 -4.56 17.46 15.12
CA CYS A 98 -4.16 16.64 13.96
C CYS A 98 -4.00 17.45 12.66
N GLU A 99 -4.22 18.79 12.69
CA GLU A 99 -4.30 19.62 11.48
C GLU A 99 -3.03 19.61 10.65
N ALA A 100 -1.87 19.69 11.31
CA ALA A 100 -0.58 19.72 10.64
C ALA A 100 -0.29 18.36 9.96
N ASN A 101 -0.50 17.25 10.67
CA ASN A 101 -0.30 15.89 10.14
C ASN A 101 -1.26 15.62 8.99
N TYR A 102 -2.56 15.91 9.18
CA TYR A 102 -3.56 15.74 8.13
C TYR A 102 -3.17 16.48 6.85
N LYS A 103 -2.80 17.77 6.98
CA LYS A 103 -2.41 18.61 5.84
C LYS A 103 -1.16 18.06 5.14
N THR A 104 -0.15 17.65 5.89
CA THR A 104 1.11 17.11 5.34
C THR A 104 0.85 15.84 4.53
N LEU A 105 0.15 14.87 5.12
CA LEU A 105 -0.16 13.60 4.46
C LEU A 105 -1.14 13.78 3.28
N MET A 106 -2.11 14.69 3.39
CA MET A 106 -3.01 15.02 2.28
C MET A 106 -2.25 15.65 1.09
N LEU A 107 -1.24 16.49 1.36
CA LEU A 107 -0.39 17.08 0.32
C LEU A 107 0.49 16.01 -0.34
N GLU A 108 1.05 15.06 0.43
CA GLU A 108 1.78 13.91 -0.11
C GLU A 108 0.88 13.07 -1.02
N TYR A 109 -0.32 12.70 -0.53
CA TYR A 109 -1.31 11.95 -1.32
C TYR A 109 -1.68 12.69 -2.62
N SER A 110 -1.97 14.00 -2.54
CA SER A 110 -2.24 14.83 -3.71
C SER A 110 -1.04 14.90 -4.67
N GLY A 111 0.18 14.94 -4.15
CA GLY A 111 1.41 14.90 -4.93
C GLY A 111 1.53 13.61 -5.75
N ILE A 112 1.32 12.45 -5.10
CA ILE A 112 1.31 11.14 -5.77
C ILE A 112 0.30 11.12 -6.91
N LEU A 113 -0.94 11.57 -6.67
CA LEU A 113 -1.98 11.62 -7.70
C LEU A 113 -1.58 12.51 -8.89
N LYS A 114 -0.97 13.67 -8.63
CA LYS A 114 -0.53 14.60 -9.68
C LYS A 114 0.55 13.99 -10.55
N THR A 115 1.56 13.35 -9.95
CA THR A 115 2.62 12.69 -10.71
C THR A 115 2.07 11.51 -11.50
N LEU A 116 1.23 10.64 -10.91
CA LEU A 116 0.56 9.55 -11.63
C LEU A 116 -0.28 10.05 -12.81
N ARG A 117 -0.92 11.22 -12.67
CA ARG A 117 -1.68 11.82 -13.76
C ARG A 117 -0.79 12.37 -14.88
N GLN A 118 0.38 12.90 -14.55
CA GLN A 118 1.37 13.35 -15.54
C GLN A 118 1.94 12.16 -16.32
N GLU A 119 2.14 11.04 -15.65
CA GLU A 119 2.62 9.77 -16.21
C GLU A 119 1.46 8.89 -16.75
N ALA A 120 0.30 9.48 -17.09
CA ALA A 120 -0.90 8.76 -17.53
C ALA A 120 -0.74 7.94 -18.83
N GLN A 121 0.38 8.08 -19.54
CA GLN A 121 0.72 7.29 -20.72
C GLN A 121 1.45 5.97 -20.38
N LEU A 122 1.84 5.78 -19.11
CA LEU A 122 2.46 4.52 -18.69
C LEU A 122 1.44 3.39 -18.78
N SER A 123 1.82 2.34 -19.48
CA SER A 123 1.15 1.04 -19.37
C SER A 123 1.31 0.48 -17.95
N ASN A 124 0.46 -0.44 -17.55
CA ASN A 124 0.57 -1.15 -16.27
C ASN A 124 0.33 -0.31 -15.00
N VAL A 125 -0.17 0.92 -15.12
CA VAL A 125 -0.64 1.77 -14.00
C VAL A 125 -2.08 2.15 -14.23
N ILE A 126 -2.94 2.04 -13.21
CA ILE A 126 -4.32 2.50 -13.33
C ILE A 126 -4.33 4.02 -13.53
N PRO A 127 -4.85 4.53 -14.66
CA PRO A 127 -4.80 5.96 -14.96
C PRO A 127 -5.60 6.80 -13.97
N VAL A 128 -5.02 7.92 -13.53
CA VAL A 128 -5.69 8.99 -12.79
C VAL A 128 -6.37 9.93 -13.80
N LEU A 129 -7.69 9.89 -13.87
CA LEU A 129 -8.49 10.69 -14.81
C LEU A 129 -8.67 12.13 -14.36
N ASP A 130 -8.86 12.32 -13.02
CA ASP A 130 -9.08 13.64 -12.44
C ASP A 130 -8.66 13.70 -10.97
N ILE A 131 -8.48 14.92 -10.45
CA ILE A 131 -8.16 15.19 -9.05
C ILE A 131 -9.06 16.33 -8.60
N LEU A 132 -9.85 16.12 -7.55
CA LEU A 132 -10.76 17.11 -7.00
C LEU A 132 -10.34 17.50 -5.60
N HIS A 133 -10.49 18.79 -5.29
CA HIS A 133 -10.25 19.37 -3.95
C HIS A 133 -11.56 19.97 -3.46
N GLU A 134 -12.31 19.22 -2.67
CA GLU A 134 -13.57 19.67 -2.07
C GLU A 134 -13.81 18.92 -0.75
N ASN A 135 -14.82 19.31 0.03
CA ASN A 135 -15.18 18.67 1.30
C ASN A 135 -14.03 18.62 2.33
N SER A 136 -13.09 19.56 2.26
CA SER A 136 -11.86 19.60 3.09
C SER A 136 -10.91 18.43 2.86
N THR A 137 -10.96 17.78 1.69
CA THR A 137 -10.11 16.66 1.31
C THR A 137 -9.77 16.64 -0.18
N VAL A 138 -9.10 15.57 -0.60
CA VAL A 138 -8.70 15.32 -1.99
C VAL A 138 -9.32 14.00 -2.47
N TYR A 139 -9.86 14.03 -3.68
CA TYR A 139 -10.38 12.86 -4.37
C TYR A 139 -9.53 12.57 -5.60
N GLY A 140 -9.04 11.33 -5.73
CA GLY A 140 -8.48 10.80 -6.97
C GLY A 140 -9.59 10.09 -7.76
N ILE A 141 -9.77 10.46 -9.03
CA ILE A 141 -10.68 9.76 -9.94
C ILE A 141 -9.86 8.86 -10.84
N PHE A 142 -10.09 7.57 -10.75
CA PHE A 142 -9.33 6.55 -11.48
C PHE A 142 -10.19 5.86 -12.54
N GLN A 143 -9.54 5.49 -13.63
CA GLN A 143 -10.17 4.61 -14.61
C GLN A 143 -10.53 3.27 -13.94
N ARG A 144 -11.76 2.80 -14.19
CA ARG A 144 -12.14 1.46 -13.76
C ARG A 144 -11.74 0.44 -14.83
N ILE A 145 -10.78 -0.41 -14.49
CA ILE A 145 -10.40 -1.54 -15.33
C ILE A 145 -11.08 -2.83 -14.86
N GLN A 146 -11.33 -3.76 -15.80
CA GLN A 146 -11.85 -5.09 -15.49
C GLN A 146 -10.69 -6.03 -15.20
N ALA A 147 -10.17 -5.96 -14.00
CA ALA A 147 -9.04 -6.74 -13.53
C ALA A 147 -9.34 -7.36 -12.17
N ALA A 148 -8.61 -8.41 -11.81
CA ALA A 148 -8.68 -9.08 -10.52
C ALA A 148 -7.31 -9.04 -9.83
N PRO A 149 -7.23 -9.11 -8.48
CA PRO A 149 -5.96 -9.26 -7.79
C PRO A 149 -5.16 -10.47 -8.31
N LEU A 150 -3.85 -10.29 -8.49
CA LEU A 150 -2.95 -11.33 -8.97
C LEU A 150 -3.03 -12.60 -8.09
N GLY A 151 -3.16 -12.44 -6.77
CA GLY A 151 -3.31 -13.56 -5.84
C GLY A 151 -4.52 -14.43 -6.17
N ARG A 152 -5.67 -13.81 -6.48
CA ARG A 152 -6.87 -14.55 -6.90
C ARG A 152 -6.67 -15.28 -8.24
N PHE A 153 -5.95 -14.68 -9.16
CA PHE A 153 -5.59 -15.31 -10.43
C PHE A 153 -4.67 -16.50 -10.22
N LEU A 154 -3.60 -16.36 -9.43
CA LEU A 154 -2.67 -17.44 -9.11
C LEU A 154 -3.38 -18.64 -8.48
N ASN A 155 -4.26 -18.40 -7.51
CA ASN A 155 -5.05 -19.47 -6.87
C ASN A 155 -5.89 -20.27 -7.89
N ARG A 156 -6.43 -19.63 -8.92
CA ARG A 156 -7.17 -20.28 -10.00
C ARG A 156 -6.29 -21.06 -10.98
N CYS A 157 -5.01 -20.68 -11.10
CA CYS A 157 -4.03 -21.32 -11.99
C CYS A 157 -3.24 -22.45 -11.33
N GLY A 158 -3.63 -22.90 -10.13
CA GLY A 158 -2.91 -23.95 -9.39
C GLY A 158 -1.83 -23.42 -8.45
N GLY A 159 -1.79 -22.12 -8.21
CA GLY A 159 -0.92 -21.48 -7.22
C GLY A 159 0.39 -20.92 -7.75
N GLU A 160 0.89 -21.42 -8.89
CA GLU A 160 2.18 -21.02 -9.47
C GLU A 160 2.14 -20.86 -10.99
N LEU A 161 3.15 -20.17 -11.53
CA LEU A 161 3.41 -20.02 -12.96
C LEU A 161 4.84 -20.43 -13.28
N ASN A 162 5.07 -21.04 -14.45
CA ASN A 162 6.43 -21.23 -14.93
C ASN A 162 7.08 -19.89 -15.34
N TRP A 163 8.43 -19.85 -15.36
CA TRP A 163 9.18 -18.64 -15.68
C TRP A 163 8.81 -18.03 -17.03
N SER A 164 8.58 -18.84 -18.06
CA SER A 164 8.23 -18.34 -19.41
C SER A 164 6.94 -17.49 -19.40
N ARG A 165 5.95 -17.86 -18.58
CA ARG A 165 4.71 -17.09 -18.39
C ARG A 165 4.94 -15.88 -17.47
N ALA A 166 5.59 -16.11 -16.32
CA ALA A 166 5.89 -15.05 -15.36
C ALA A 166 6.71 -13.92 -16.00
N LYS A 167 7.72 -14.24 -16.81
CA LYS A 167 8.52 -13.27 -17.56
C LYS A 167 7.68 -12.31 -18.40
N LYS A 168 6.67 -12.83 -19.12
CA LYS A 168 5.79 -12.02 -19.96
C LYS A 168 4.93 -11.03 -19.16
N LEU A 169 4.59 -11.38 -17.93
CA LEU A 169 3.80 -10.56 -17.03
C LEU A 169 4.66 -9.49 -16.34
N PHE A 170 5.80 -9.91 -15.77
CA PHE A 170 6.58 -9.04 -14.89
C PHE A 170 7.52 -8.09 -15.62
N ILE A 171 8.07 -8.44 -16.79
CA ILE A 171 8.99 -7.54 -17.49
C ILE A 171 8.34 -6.20 -17.87
N PRO A 172 7.11 -6.14 -18.44
CA PRO A 172 6.43 -4.87 -18.68
C PRO A 172 6.16 -4.09 -17.38
N LEU A 173 5.72 -4.78 -16.30
CA LEU A 173 5.46 -4.16 -15.01
C LEU A 173 6.73 -3.54 -14.40
N LEU A 174 7.87 -4.24 -14.49
CA LEU A 174 9.15 -3.76 -13.99
C LEU A 174 9.63 -2.52 -14.77
N ASN A 175 9.49 -2.50 -16.10
CA ASN A 175 9.81 -1.30 -16.89
C ASN A 175 8.97 -0.09 -16.45
N THR A 176 7.67 -0.30 -16.22
CA THR A 176 6.80 0.76 -15.72
C THR A 176 7.21 1.22 -14.32
N LEU A 177 7.57 0.29 -13.43
CA LEU A 177 8.01 0.61 -12.08
C LEU A 177 9.33 1.39 -12.09
N SER A 178 10.26 1.06 -13.00
CA SER A 178 11.49 1.84 -13.20
C SER A 178 11.20 3.28 -13.58
N THR A 179 10.31 3.51 -14.56
CA THR A 179 9.91 4.88 -14.96
C THR A 179 9.24 5.64 -13.80
N LEU A 180 8.42 4.96 -12.98
CA LEU A 180 7.82 5.59 -11.79
C LEU A 180 8.89 5.99 -10.77
N HIS A 181 9.92 5.17 -10.57
CA HIS A 181 11.04 5.50 -9.68
C HIS A 181 11.83 6.71 -10.19
N GLU A 182 12.06 6.83 -11.50
CA GLU A 182 12.66 8.02 -12.14
C GLU A 182 11.80 9.27 -11.91
N ALA A 183 10.47 9.14 -11.93
CA ALA A 183 9.53 10.21 -11.61
C ALA A 183 9.41 10.50 -10.10
N GLY A 184 10.17 9.80 -9.24
CA GLY A 184 10.19 9.96 -7.78
C GLY A 184 9.02 9.27 -7.06
N ILE A 185 8.25 8.41 -7.73
CA ILE A 185 7.18 7.62 -7.11
C ILE A 185 7.73 6.25 -6.70
N ILE A 186 7.61 5.95 -5.41
CA ILE A 186 7.84 4.62 -4.85
C ILE A 186 6.49 4.07 -4.40
N HIS A 187 6.15 2.84 -4.81
CA HIS A 187 4.85 2.24 -4.55
C HIS A 187 4.67 1.78 -3.10
N ARG A 188 5.71 1.20 -2.49
CA ARG A 188 5.80 0.73 -1.09
C ARG A 188 4.80 -0.35 -0.67
N GLY A 189 3.89 -0.72 -1.52
CA GLY A 189 2.83 -1.68 -1.21
C GLY A 189 2.64 -2.73 -2.28
N ILE A 190 3.71 -3.19 -2.92
CA ILE A 190 3.66 -4.22 -3.96
C ILE A 190 3.35 -5.57 -3.32
N SER A 191 2.23 -6.15 -3.73
CA SER A 191 1.72 -7.43 -3.22
C SER A 191 0.80 -8.09 -4.26
N PRO A 192 0.44 -9.36 -4.12
CA PRO A 192 -0.56 -9.98 -4.98
C PRO A 192 -1.96 -9.38 -4.89
N GLU A 193 -2.22 -8.50 -3.91
CA GLU A 193 -3.49 -7.77 -3.76
C GLU A 193 -3.50 -6.45 -4.51
N THR A 194 -2.35 -5.77 -4.58
CA THR A 194 -2.20 -4.45 -5.21
C THR A 194 -1.77 -4.52 -6.67
N ILE A 195 -1.21 -5.66 -7.09
CA ILE A 195 -1.04 -5.99 -8.50
C ILE A 195 -2.32 -6.65 -9.00
N LEU A 196 -2.92 -6.06 -10.00
CA LEU A 196 -4.10 -6.59 -10.66
C LEU A 196 -3.71 -7.23 -12.00
N ILE A 197 -4.48 -8.21 -12.44
CA ILE A 197 -4.35 -8.83 -13.76
C ILE A 197 -5.67 -8.71 -14.51
N ASP A 198 -5.64 -8.23 -15.73
CA ASP A 198 -6.81 -8.10 -16.58
C ASP A 198 -7.05 -9.35 -17.44
N LYS A 199 -8.09 -9.30 -18.27
CA LYS A 199 -8.47 -10.42 -19.16
C LYS A 199 -7.48 -10.64 -20.31
N SER A 200 -6.67 -9.63 -20.67
CA SER A 200 -5.62 -9.76 -21.69
C SER A 200 -4.37 -10.40 -21.12
N GLY A 201 -4.28 -10.50 -19.80
CA GLY A 201 -3.11 -11.02 -19.08
C GLY A 201 -2.08 -9.91 -18.77
N GLU A 202 -2.47 -8.64 -18.84
CA GLU A 202 -1.60 -7.53 -18.44
C GLU A 202 -1.70 -7.28 -16.93
N LEU A 203 -0.54 -7.00 -16.30
CA LEU A 203 -0.49 -6.61 -14.91
C LEU A 203 -0.64 -5.08 -14.77
N TRP A 204 -1.31 -4.67 -13.68
CA TRP A 204 -1.59 -3.27 -13.38
C TRP A 204 -1.23 -2.96 -11.92
N LEU A 205 -0.44 -1.93 -11.70
CA LEU A 205 -0.16 -1.38 -10.36
C LEU A 205 -1.36 -0.56 -9.89
N SER A 206 -1.75 -0.80 -8.64
CA SER A 206 -2.86 -0.12 -8.00
C SER A 206 -2.53 0.24 -6.54
N ASN A 207 -3.37 1.05 -5.89
CA ASN A 207 -3.25 1.38 -4.47
C ASN A 207 -1.93 2.09 -4.08
N PHE A 208 -1.45 2.99 -4.94
CA PHE A 208 -0.42 3.95 -4.54
C PHE A 208 -0.87 4.73 -3.30
N SER A 209 0.02 4.95 -2.36
CA SER A 209 -0.31 5.48 -1.03
C SER A 209 0.85 6.26 -0.42
N THR A 210 0.53 7.02 0.63
CA THR A 210 1.53 7.76 1.40
C THR A 210 2.51 6.83 2.11
N VAL A 211 3.67 7.36 2.49
CA VAL A 211 4.66 6.63 3.31
C VAL A 211 4.03 6.17 4.61
N ALA A 212 3.19 7.01 5.23
CA ALA A 212 2.54 6.70 6.50
C ALA A 212 1.68 5.43 6.44
N LEU A 213 0.91 5.20 5.35
CA LEU A 213 0.13 3.97 5.20
C LEU A 213 1.02 2.72 5.11
N ARG A 214 2.27 2.87 4.70
CA ARG A 214 3.21 1.78 4.41
C ARG A 214 4.36 1.70 5.43
N THR A 215 4.20 2.34 6.58
CA THR A 215 5.18 2.32 7.67
C THR A 215 4.48 1.91 8.96
N SER A 216 5.05 0.92 9.66
CA SER A 216 4.58 0.51 10.98
C SER A 216 4.70 1.66 11.98
N GLN A 217 3.73 1.79 12.88
CA GLN A 217 3.70 2.82 13.94
C GLN A 217 3.74 4.27 13.41
N SER A 218 3.16 4.50 12.23
CA SER A 218 2.98 5.83 11.67
C SER A 218 1.79 6.58 12.32
N GLU A 219 1.51 7.79 11.82
CA GLU A 219 0.42 8.66 12.29
C GLU A 219 -0.97 8.16 11.92
N ILE A 220 -1.06 7.17 11.03
CA ILE A 220 -2.32 6.54 10.60
C ILE A 220 -2.26 5.04 10.79
N VAL A 221 -3.39 4.36 10.63
CA VAL A 221 -3.42 2.89 10.69
C VAL A 221 -2.66 2.32 9.48
N PRO A 222 -1.51 1.65 9.68
CA PRO A 222 -0.72 1.14 8.57
C PRO A 222 -1.43 -0.03 7.88
N HIS A 223 -1.23 -0.14 6.58
CA HIS A 223 -1.67 -1.29 5.78
C HIS A 223 -0.45 -1.96 5.15
N LEU A 224 0.07 -2.98 5.80
CA LEU A 224 1.22 -3.77 5.41
C LEU A 224 0.77 -5.14 4.91
N PHE A 225 1.56 -5.74 4.03
CA PHE A 225 1.27 -7.05 3.42
C PHE A 225 2.27 -8.10 3.93
N PRO A 226 1.90 -8.95 4.90
CA PRO A 226 2.79 -9.98 5.43
C PRO A 226 3.42 -10.83 4.33
N GLY A 227 4.74 -11.05 4.42
CA GLY A 227 5.54 -11.75 3.39
C GLY A 227 6.01 -10.86 2.22
N TYR A 228 5.31 -9.77 1.91
CA TYR A 228 5.63 -8.86 0.79
C TYR A 228 6.17 -7.50 1.24
N THR A 229 5.92 -7.10 2.47
CA THR A 229 6.40 -5.86 3.07
C THR A 229 7.87 -5.98 3.44
N ALA A 230 8.67 -5.03 2.98
CA ALA A 230 10.11 -4.99 3.21
C ALA A 230 10.45 -4.72 4.69
N PRO A 231 11.60 -5.23 5.20
CA PRO A 231 11.98 -5.07 6.61
C PRO A 231 11.99 -3.63 7.12
N GLU A 232 12.49 -2.69 6.32
CA GLU A 232 12.57 -1.27 6.65
C GLU A 232 11.20 -0.60 6.86
N GLN A 233 10.12 -1.17 6.35
CA GLN A 233 8.76 -0.66 6.56
C GLN A 233 8.20 -0.99 7.95
N TYR A 234 8.79 -1.95 8.64
CA TYR A 234 8.47 -2.27 10.04
C TYR A 234 9.24 -1.41 11.05
N ASP A 235 10.20 -0.62 10.59
CA ASP A 235 10.96 0.34 11.39
C ASP A 235 10.56 1.76 11.02
N PRO A 236 9.97 2.55 11.95
CA PRO A 236 9.59 3.95 11.67
C PRO A 236 10.78 4.84 11.25
N SER A 237 12.01 4.46 11.62
CA SER A 237 13.25 5.13 11.21
C SER A 237 13.87 4.54 9.94
N GLY A 238 13.27 3.48 9.40
CA GLY A 238 13.76 2.76 8.23
C GLY A 238 13.72 3.63 6.96
N SER A 239 14.83 3.69 6.23
CA SER A 239 14.88 4.40 4.96
C SER A 239 14.21 3.59 3.86
N GLN A 240 13.12 4.12 3.29
CA GLN A 240 12.40 3.52 2.17
C GLN A 240 12.81 4.18 0.85
N GLY A 241 12.98 3.36 -0.17
CA GLY A 241 13.43 3.80 -1.49
C GLY A 241 13.04 2.80 -2.59
N PRO A 242 13.61 2.93 -3.81
CA PRO A 242 13.39 1.97 -4.89
C PRO A 242 13.64 0.51 -4.49
N TRP A 243 14.61 0.27 -3.61
CA TRP A 243 14.91 -1.05 -3.03
C TRP A 243 13.75 -1.65 -2.23
N THR A 244 12.85 -0.82 -1.68
CA THR A 244 11.64 -1.29 -0.99
C THR A 244 10.67 -1.95 -1.95
N ASP A 245 10.47 -1.36 -3.13
CA ASP A 245 9.65 -1.95 -4.20
C ASP A 245 10.34 -3.15 -4.84
N VAL A 246 11.67 -3.14 -4.97
CA VAL A 246 12.45 -4.31 -5.42
C VAL A 246 12.18 -5.51 -4.51
N TYR A 247 12.16 -5.31 -3.18
CA TYR A 247 11.78 -6.38 -2.25
C TYR A 247 10.36 -6.88 -2.51
N GLY A 248 9.39 -5.98 -2.58
CA GLY A 248 7.98 -6.34 -2.81
C GLY A 248 7.77 -7.13 -4.11
N VAL A 249 8.37 -6.65 -5.22
CA VAL A 249 8.32 -7.37 -6.51
C VAL A 249 9.03 -8.73 -6.42
N GLY A 250 10.21 -8.79 -5.81
CA GLY A 250 10.94 -10.04 -5.59
C GLY A 250 10.09 -11.06 -4.83
N ALA A 251 9.42 -10.62 -3.76
CA ALA A 251 8.52 -11.45 -2.96
C ALA A 251 7.28 -11.92 -3.74
N VAL A 252 6.69 -11.05 -4.59
CA VAL A 252 5.57 -11.44 -5.46
C VAL A 252 6.03 -12.44 -6.54
N MET A 253 7.20 -12.23 -7.14
CA MET A 253 7.78 -13.16 -8.11
C MET A 253 8.11 -14.52 -7.45
N TYR A 254 8.64 -14.50 -6.22
CA TYR A 254 8.86 -15.70 -5.43
C TYR A 254 7.56 -16.52 -5.29
N LYS A 255 6.47 -15.89 -4.79
CA LYS A 255 5.15 -16.54 -4.69
C LYS A 255 4.66 -17.04 -6.03
N THR A 256 4.82 -16.26 -7.09
CA THR A 256 4.33 -16.61 -8.42
C THR A 256 5.04 -17.83 -9.00
N LEU A 257 6.34 -17.99 -8.73
CA LEU A 257 7.15 -19.08 -9.30
C LEU A 257 7.19 -20.34 -8.43
N THR A 258 6.97 -20.21 -7.12
CA THR A 258 7.07 -21.33 -6.18
C THR A 258 5.74 -21.79 -5.62
N GLY A 259 4.67 -21.03 -5.83
CA GLY A 259 3.38 -21.28 -5.18
C GLY A 259 3.39 -21.02 -3.66
N THR A 260 4.54 -20.69 -3.07
CA THR A 260 4.74 -20.54 -1.63
C THR A 260 4.87 -19.06 -1.25
N MET A 261 4.18 -18.62 -0.21
CA MET A 261 4.35 -17.26 0.32
C MET A 261 5.73 -17.13 0.99
N PRO A 262 6.49 -16.04 0.75
CA PRO A 262 7.74 -15.82 1.45
C PRO A 262 7.49 -15.65 2.97
N PRO A 263 8.41 -16.07 3.83
CA PRO A 263 8.35 -15.79 5.25
C PRO A 263 8.29 -14.28 5.51
N GLN A 264 7.53 -13.87 6.53
CA GLN A 264 7.44 -12.45 6.89
C GLN A 264 8.83 -11.88 7.24
N SER A 265 9.13 -10.68 6.79
CA SER A 265 10.43 -10.04 7.06
C SER A 265 10.71 -9.88 8.56
N THR A 266 9.67 -9.70 9.38
CA THR A 266 9.81 -9.66 10.85
C THR A 266 10.32 -10.98 11.44
N THR A 267 9.93 -12.13 10.89
CA THR A 267 10.44 -13.44 11.34
C THR A 267 11.84 -13.73 10.79
N ARG A 268 12.15 -13.27 9.57
CA ARG A 268 13.47 -13.41 8.95
C ARG A 268 14.57 -12.70 9.73
N ARG A 269 14.24 -11.65 10.47
CA ARG A 269 15.16 -10.95 11.38
C ARG A 269 15.81 -11.88 12.39
N ILE A 270 15.08 -12.89 12.87
CA ILE A 270 15.54 -13.83 13.90
C ILE A 270 16.26 -15.02 13.22
N ASN A 271 15.68 -15.53 12.17
CA ASN A 271 16.19 -16.64 11.39
C ASN A 271 15.76 -16.47 9.95
N ASP A 272 16.71 -16.13 9.08
CA ASP A 272 16.43 -16.03 7.64
C ASP A 272 16.40 -17.42 7.01
N ASN A 273 15.21 -17.94 6.88
CA ASN A 273 14.90 -19.27 6.31
C ASN A 273 14.28 -19.20 4.91
N LEU A 274 14.47 -18.08 4.18
CA LEU A 274 13.97 -17.98 2.82
C LEU A 274 14.70 -18.98 1.91
N CYS A 275 13.97 -20.00 1.46
CA CYS A 275 14.50 -21.02 0.57
C CYS A 275 14.63 -20.45 -0.86
N PRO A 276 15.74 -20.69 -1.60
CA PRO A 276 15.86 -20.29 -3.00
C PRO A 276 14.74 -20.86 -3.88
N CYS A 277 14.26 -20.05 -4.85
CA CYS A 277 13.12 -20.44 -5.69
C CYS A 277 13.34 -21.79 -6.41
N ASN A 278 14.54 -22.03 -6.94
CA ASN A 278 14.87 -23.25 -7.68
C ASN A 278 15.00 -24.51 -6.81
N GLN A 279 15.14 -24.36 -5.49
CA GLN A 279 15.05 -25.48 -4.55
C GLN A 279 13.60 -25.90 -4.30
N LEU A 280 12.65 -24.96 -4.29
CA LEU A 280 11.22 -25.24 -4.15
C LEU A 280 10.61 -25.69 -5.49
N ASN A 281 11.01 -25.03 -6.57
CA ASN A 281 10.56 -25.34 -7.92
C ASN A 281 11.77 -25.45 -8.87
N PRO A 282 12.27 -26.69 -9.14
CA PRO A 282 13.44 -26.91 -10.00
C PRO A 282 13.28 -26.45 -11.46
N SER A 283 12.06 -26.08 -11.89
CA SER A 283 11.82 -25.48 -13.21
C SER A 283 12.22 -24.01 -13.31
N VAL A 284 12.49 -23.35 -12.16
CA VAL A 284 12.96 -21.97 -12.12
C VAL A 284 14.44 -21.91 -12.48
N PRO A 285 14.85 -21.14 -13.50
CA PRO A 285 16.26 -20.98 -13.87
C PRO A 285 17.10 -20.43 -12.71
N GLN A 286 18.35 -20.91 -12.60
CA GLN A 286 19.26 -20.52 -11.53
C GLN A 286 19.43 -18.98 -11.45
N ASN A 287 19.69 -18.32 -12.58
CA ASN A 287 19.85 -16.87 -12.63
C ASN A 287 18.59 -16.11 -12.12
N VAL A 288 17.39 -16.61 -12.40
CA VAL A 288 16.14 -16.04 -11.93
C VAL A 288 16.01 -16.20 -10.41
N SER A 289 16.34 -17.40 -9.90
CA SER A 289 16.37 -17.68 -8.46
C SER A 289 17.36 -16.77 -7.73
N ASP A 290 18.55 -16.55 -8.28
CA ASP A 290 19.60 -15.70 -7.72
C ASP A 290 19.16 -14.21 -7.69
N VAL A 291 18.54 -13.73 -8.78
CA VAL A 291 18.01 -12.35 -8.83
C VAL A 291 16.90 -12.13 -7.79
N ILE A 292 15.98 -13.09 -7.64
CA ILE A 292 14.92 -13.01 -6.64
C ILE A 292 15.52 -13.04 -5.22
N ALA A 293 16.52 -13.87 -4.96
CA ALA A 293 17.22 -13.90 -3.67
C ALA A 293 17.89 -12.56 -3.37
N ALA A 294 18.59 -11.95 -4.34
CA ALA A 294 19.20 -10.63 -4.21
C ALA A 294 18.15 -9.51 -4.04
N ALA A 295 16.99 -9.61 -4.69
CA ALA A 295 15.88 -8.67 -4.55
C ALA A 295 15.20 -8.77 -3.17
N THR A 296 15.16 -9.95 -2.57
CA THR A 296 14.53 -10.21 -1.26
C THR A 296 15.54 -10.25 -0.10
N GLU A 297 16.77 -9.76 -0.32
CA GLU A 297 17.77 -9.62 0.75
C GLU A 297 17.20 -8.80 1.91
N TYR A 298 17.40 -9.28 3.15
CA TYR A 298 16.86 -8.66 4.35
C TYR A 298 17.45 -7.26 4.59
N ASP A 299 18.77 -7.16 4.53
CA ASP A 299 19.47 -5.88 4.64
C ASP A 299 19.34 -5.10 3.34
N TYR A 300 18.61 -3.99 3.37
CA TYR A 300 18.39 -3.16 2.18
C TYR A 300 19.69 -2.62 1.57
N SER A 301 20.77 -2.47 2.36
CA SER A 301 22.06 -2.00 1.84
C SER A 301 22.77 -3.04 0.96
N ARG A 302 22.44 -4.32 1.13
CA ARG A 302 22.97 -5.44 0.35
C ARG A 302 22.01 -5.91 -0.75
N ARG A 303 20.76 -5.42 -0.69
CA ARG A 303 19.70 -5.73 -1.65
C ARG A 303 19.98 -5.09 -3.02
N THR A 304 19.45 -5.64 -4.08
CA THR A 304 19.37 -4.97 -5.40
C THR A 304 18.74 -3.59 -5.22
N GLN A 305 19.45 -2.52 -5.66
CA GLN A 305 19.08 -1.15 -5.34
C GLN A 305 18.05 -0.54 -6.28
N SER A 306 17.97 -1.03 -7.52
CA SER A 306 17.05 -0.52 -8.53
C SER A 306 16.31 -1.63 -9.26
N VAL A 307 15.18 -1.26 -9.85
CA VAL A 307 14.42 -2.16 -10.72
C VAL A 307 15.19 -2.46 -12.00
N ASP A 308 16.02 -1.52 -12.50
CA ASP A 308 16.85 -1.72 -13.68
C ASP A 308 17.95 -2.77 -13.47
N ASP A 309 18.56 -2.78 -12.29
CA ASP A 309 19.51 -3.83 -11.91
C ASP A 309 18.82 -5.20 -11.87
N MET A 310 17.60 -5.24 -11.29
CA MET A 310 16.78 -6.46 -11.25
C MET A 310 16.42 -6.93 -12.66
N LEU A 311 15.95 -6.04 -13.55
CA LEU A 311 15.64 -6.34 -14.95
C LEU A 311 16.86 -6.87 -15.69
N SER A 312 18.00 -6.22 -15.52
CA SER A 312 19.25 -6.63 -16.15
C SER A 312 19.62 -8.07 -15.76
N GLY A 313 19.49 -8.45 -14.48
CA GLY A 313 19.73 -9.80 -14.02
C GLY A 313 18.73 -10.83 -14.57
N LEU A 314 17.43 -10.47 -14.64
CA LEU A 314 16.38 -11.35 -15.17
C LEU A 314 16.49 -11.59 -16.69
N LEU A 315 17.07 -10.64 -17.43
CA LEU A 315 17.22 -10.70 -18.89
C LEU A 315 18.54 -11.37 -19.33
N GLN A 316 19.51 -11.53 -18.43
CA GLN A 316 20.75 -12.25 -18.74
C GLN A 316 20.42 -13.70 -19.09
N THR A 317 20.76 -14.11 -20.30
CA THR A 317 20.72 -15.52 -20.72
C THR A 317 21.93 -16.25 -20.14
N ALA A 318 21.78 -17.55 -19.89
CA ALA A 318 22.80 -18.41 -19.26
C ALA A 318 24.10 -18.59 -20.05
N GLU A 319 24.36 -17.78 -21.07
CA GLU A 319 25.61 -17.76 -21.85
C GLU A 319 26.56 -16.70 -21.29
N GLY A 320 27.40 -17.11 -20.33
CA GLY A 320 28.61 -16.40 -19.96
C GLY A 320 28.58 -15.58 -18.68
N LYS A 321 28.81 -16.26 -17.63
CA LYS A 321 29.57 -16.04 -16.39
C LYS A 321 28.82 -16.59 -15.18
N THR A 322 29.30 -17.71 -14.67
CA THR A 322 28.97 -18.23 -13.36
C THR A 322 29.47 -17.24 -12.31
N SER A 323 28.61 -16.31 -11.90
CA SER A 323 28.82 -15.54 -10.68
C SER A 323 28.32 -16.39 -9.53
N VAL A 324 29.23 -17.16 -8.93
CA VAL A 324 28.95 -17.91 -7.70
C VAL A 324 28.75 -16.89 -6.58
N TYR A 325 27.52 -16.76 -6.11
CA TYR A 325 27.24 -16.12 -4.82
C TYR A 325 27.92 -16.97 -3.74
N LYS A 326 29.02 -16.47 -3.19
CA LYS A 326 29.62 -16.99 -1.96
C LYS A 326 29.05 -16.18 -0.80
N PRO A 327 28.37 -16.80 0.18
CA PRO A 327 28.10 -16.15 1.45
C PRO A 327 29.45 -15.69 2.02
N GLN A 328 29.60 -14.39 2.24
CA GLN A 328 30.77 -13.86 2.95
C GLN A 328 30.68 -14.28 4.41
N GLU A 329 31.63 -15.13 4.83
CA GLU A 329 31.85 -15.43 6.25
C GLU A 329 32.13 -14.13 7.01
N LEU A 330 31.51 -14.00 8.19
CA LEU A 330 31.73 -12.90 9.13
C LEU A 330 33.24 -12.77 9.41
N PRO A 331 33.80 -11.55 9.40
CA PRO A 331 35.22 -11.38 9.73
C PRO A 331 35.44 -11.66 11.21
N GLU A 332 36.24 -12.71 11.50
CA GLU A 332 36.83 -12.93 12.80
C GLU A 332 37.67 -11.73 13.21
N LYS A 333 37.52 -11.31 14.47
CA LYS A 333 38.34 -10.27 15.10
C LYS A 333 39.82 -10.64 14.99
N ARG A 334 40.60 -9.90 14.22
CA ARG A 334 42.06 -9.94 14.26
C ARG A 334 42.55 -9.00 15.35
N GLN A 335 43.36 -9.57 16.21
CA GLN A 335 44.19 -8.87 17.17
C GLN A 335 45.30 -8.09 16.45
N ASP A 336 45.60 -6.93 17.01
CA ASP A 336 46.68 -6.02 16.61
C ASP A 336 48.05 -6.69 16.53
N SER A 337 48.76 -6.41 15.45
CA SER A 337 50.21 -6.27 15.46
C SER A 337 50.61 -5.21 14.41
N GLN A 338 51.24 -4.15 14.94
CA GLN A 338 51.82 -3.04 14.20
C GLN A 338 52.99 -3.50 13.34
N GLU A 339 53.04 -2.98 12.10
CA GLU A 339 54.33 -2.64 11.46
C GLU A 339 54.10 -1.51 10.42
N ASP A 340 54.97 -0.51 10.51
CA ASP A 340 55.01 0.71 9.74
C ASP A 340 55.33 0.49 8.24
N SER A 341 54.61 1.16 7.35
CA SER A 341 55.12 1.54 6.02
C SER A 341 54.40 2.77 5.46
N VAL A 342 55.22 3.70 4.99
CA VAL A 342 54.94 5.08 4.49
C VAL A 342 54.06 5.10 3.27
N PRO A 343 53.09 6.04 3.12
CA PRO A 343 52.20 6.11 1.93
C PRO A 343 52.76 7.02 0.84
N GLU A 344 52.69 6.53 -0.39
CA GLU A 344 52.86 7.34 -1.62
C GLU A 344 51.71 8.34 -1.84
N ARG A 345 52.05 9.56 -2.20
CA ARG A 345 51.21 10.72 -2.40
C ARG A 345 50.46 10.61 -3.75
N LYS A 346 49.14 10.39 -3.77
CA LYS A 346 48.31 10.61 -4.96
C LYS A 346 47.80 12.06 -4.98
N VAL A 347 48.05 12.73 -6.10
CA VAL A 347 47.63 14.10 -6.37
C VAL A 347 46.13 14.13 -6.70
N TYR A 348 45.34 14.82 -5.89
CA TYR A 348 43.91 15.05 -6.11
C TYR A 348 43.69 16.34 -6.91
N HIS A 349 43.05 16.22 -8.07
CA HIS A 349 42.53 17.39 -8.82
C HIS A 349 41.29 17.95 -8.12
N ARG A 350 41.41 19.14 -7.59
CA ARG A 350 40.35 19.87 -6.89
C ARG A 350 39.32 20.41 -7.87
N SER A 351 38.14 19.79 -7.93
CA SER A 351 36.99 20.25 -8.73
C SER A 351 36.38 21.51 -8.10
N ARG A 352 36.10 22.52 -8.93
CA ARG A 352 35.49 23.81 -8.50
C ARG A 352 34.04 23.72 -8.03
N SER A 353 33.39 22.56 -8.16
CA SER A 353 32.00 22.33 -7.71
C SER A 353 31.79 22.38 -6.18
N ALA A 354 32.80 22.05 -5.38
CA ALA A 354 32.69 22.12 -3.92
C ALA A 354 32.59 23.57 -3.40
N LEU A 355 33.13 24.54 -4.10
CA LEU A 355 33.09 25.95 -3.72
C LEU A 355 31.70 26.57 -3.89
N TYR A 356 30.97 26.17 -4.92
CA TYR A 356 29.60 26.62 -5.18
C TYR A 356 28.59 26.03 -4.19
N ALA A 357 28.79 24.79 -3.74
CA ALA A 357 27.93 24.16 -2.72
C ALA A 357 28.04 24.86 -1.36
N VAL A 358 29.24 25.24 -0.94
CA VAL A 358 29.44 25.96 0.33
C VAL A 358 28.88 27.39 0.26
N LEU A 359 29.02 28.07 -0.88
CA LEU A 359 28.49 29.42 -1.06
C LEU A 359 26.94 29.43 -1.06
N SER A 360 26.32 28.42 -1.69
CA SER A 360 24.84 28.22 -1.68
C SER A 360 24.31 28.00 -0.27
N MET A 361 25.01 27.20 0.55
CA MET A 361 24.63 26.90 1.92
C MET A 361 24.67 28.16 2.83
N LEU A 362 25.68 29.00 2.65
CA LEU A 362 25.81 30.26 3.43
C LEU A 362 24.73 31.27 3.08
N VAL A 363 24.31 31.35 1.81
CA VAL A 363 23.23 32.24 1.37
C VAL A 363 21.88 31.78 1.92
N THR A 364 21.59 30.48 1.92
CA THR A 364 20.33 29.93 2.48
C THR A 364 20.23 30.12 3.98
N PHE A 365 21.31 29.89 4.74
CA PHE A 365 21.31 30.16 6.20
C PHE A 365 21.23 31.65 6.53
N GLY A 366 21.80 32.52 5.73
CA GLY A 366 21.68 33.97 5.90
C GLY A 366 20.24 34.49 5.69
N VAL A 367 19.54 33.98 4.69
CA VAL A 367 18.14 34.35 4.40
C VAL A 367 17.19 33.80 5.49
N LEU A 368 17.39 32.56 5.92
CA LEU A 368 16.62 31.97 7.03
C LEU A 368 16.84 32.71 8.36
N GLY A 369 18.07 33.08 8.67
CA GLY A 369 18.40 33.87 9.87
C GLY A 369 17.74 35.25 9.85
N TYR A 370 17.74 35.92 8.70
CA TYR A 370 17.08 37.23 8.54
C TYR A 370 15.55 37.15 8.69
N ILE A 371 14.93 36.09 8.16
CA ILE A 371 13.49 35.85 8.30
C ILE A 371 13.14 35.56 9.76
N MET A 372 13.92 34.74 10.47
CA MET A 372 13.72 34.47 11.90
C MET A 372 13.80 35.72 12.75
N LEU A 373 14.76 36.64 12.50
CA LEU A 373 14.89 37.89 13.24
C LEU A 373 13.74 38.87 13.02
N ARG A 374 12.97 38.73 11.94
CA ARG A 374 11.81 39.59 11.65
C ARG A 374 10.53 39.11 12.32
N PHE A 375 10.47 37.86 12.80
CA PHE A 375 9.27 37.24 13.39
C PHE A 375 9.35 37.02 14.91
N ILE A 376 10.43 37.45 15.57
CA ILE A 376 10.49 37.45 17.04
C ILE A 376 9.93 38.76 17.54
N ASP A 377 8.62 38.78 17.73
CA ASP A 377 7.96 39.80 18.52
C ASP A 377 7.75 39.28 19.95
N THR A 378 8.45 39.88 20.89
CA THR A 378 8.46 39.49 22.30
C THR A 378 7.34 40.20 23.05
N SER A 379 6.25 39.49 23.33
CA SER A 379 5.36 39.90 24.41
C SER A 379 4.62 38.72 25.02
N ALA A 380 4.79 38.69 26.36
CA ALA A 380 3.97 38.05 27.39
C ALA A 380 4.10 36.56 27.65
N LEU A 381 4.93 36.30 28.65
CA LEU A 381 4.87 35.12 29.54
C LEU A 381 4.02 35.51 30.77
N GLU A 382 2.95 34.78 31.04
CA GLU A 382 2.46 34.54 32.41
C GLU A 382 1.87 33.12 32.48
N PRO A 383 2.10 32.37 33.59
CA PRO A 383 1.71 30.97 33.71
C PRO A 383 0.37 30.81 34.44
N GLU A 384 -0.56 30.05 33.90
CA GLU A 384 -1.72 29.58 34.67
C GLU A 384 -1.59 28.07 34.96
N GLU A 385 -1.94 27.74 36.21
CA GLU A 385 -1.82 26.45 36.84
C GLU A 385 -2.85 25.44 36.33
N THR A 386 -2.39 24.21 36.17
CA THR A 386 -3.16 23.04 35.75
C THR A 386 -3.99 22.45 36.89
N SER A 387 -5.27 22.21 36.64
CA SER A 387 -6.06 21.22 37.35
C SER A 387 -6.26 19.99 36.47
N SER A 388 -5.69 18.89 36.93
CA SER A 388 -5.80 17.56 36.32
C SER A 388 -7.19 16.95 36.58
N SER A 389 -7.93 16.65 35.52
CA SER A 389 -9.01 15.68 35.57
C SER A 389 -8.73 14.56 34.55
N SER A 390 -8.49 13.39 35.10
CA SER A 390 -8.29 12.15 34.35
C SER A 390 -9.61 11.73 33.69
N VAL A 391 -9.68 11.80 32.37
CA VAL A 391 -10.74 11.15 31.58
C VAL A 391 -10.16 9.89 30.98
N SER A 392 -10.68 8.75 31.44
CA SER A 392 -10.41 7.45 30.86
C SER A 392 -11.05 7.36 29.48
N VAL A 393 -10.22 7.29 28.42
CA VAL A 393 -10.68 7.08 27.05
C VAL A 393 -10.80 5.58 26.83
N SER A 394 -12.03 5.11 26.76
CA SER A 394 -12.36 3.76 26.27
C SER A 394 -12.10 3.70 24.76
N LYS A 395 -11.11 2.92 24.35
CA LYS A 395 -10.87 2.57 22.94
C LYS A 395 -11.87 1.48 22.53
N ALA A 396 -12.81 1.80 21.68
CA ALA A 396 -13.60 0.80 20.99
C ALA A 396 -12.95 0.55 19.59
N PRO A 397 -12.55 -0.68 19.27
CA PRO A 397 -12.11 -1.05 17.92
C PRO A 397 -13.33 -1.30 17.01
N ILE A 398 -13.17 -1.00 15.74
CA ILE A 398 -14.21 -1.13 14.71
C ILE A 398 -14.07 -2.50 14.03
N ALA A 399 -15.16 -3.23 13.93
CA ALA A 399 -15.24 -4.54 13.31
C ALA A 399 -15.55 -4.48 11.80
N ALA A 400 -14.84 -5.25 10.98
CA ALA A 400 -15.20 -5.55 9.61
C ALA A 400 -15.65 -7.02 9.49
N GLY A 401 -16.69 -7.26 8.74
CA GLY A 401 -17.24 -8.59 8.51
C GLY A 401 -16.37 -9.46 7.57
N PRO A 402 -16.58 -10.76 7.55
CA PRO A 402 -15.78 -11.71 6.80
C PRO A 402 -15.91 -11.51 5.28
N LEU A 403 -14.80 -11.64 4.59
CA LEU A 403 -14.76 -11.78 3.13
C LEU A 403 -14.84 -13.27 2.77
N MET A 404 -15.48 -13.54 1.76
CA MET A 404 -16.18 -14.72 1.21
C MET A 404 -15.35 -15.95 0.82
N GLU A 405 -15.85 -17.16 1.11
CA GLU A 405 -15.39 -18.49 0.65
C GLU A 405 -15.44 -18.68 -0.87
N ALA A 406 -14.65 -19.65 -1.38
CA ALA A 406 -14.72 -20.12 -2.78
C ALA A 406 -16.04 -20.88 -3.10
N GLY A 407 -16.93 -21.02 -2.14
CA GLY A 407 -18.31 -21.49 -2.31
C GLY A 407 -19.26 -20.38 -1.91
N ASN A 408 -20.32 -20.17 -2.59
CA ASN A 408 -21.27 -19.05 -2.52
C ASN A 408 -21.89 -18.66 -1.15
N ASN A 409 -21.35 -19.05 0.00
CA ASN A 409 -21.92 -18.80 1.32
C ASN A 409 -20.88 -18.34 2.33
N VAL A 410 -21.27 -17.48 3.25
CA VAL A 410 -20.45 -17.01 4.39
C VAL A 410 -20.26 -18.13 5.40
N PRO A 411 -19.03 -18.46 5.86
CA PRO A 411 -18.80 -19.43 6.91
C PRO A 411 -19.45 -19.04 8.24
N ASP A 412 -19.68 -20.02 9.09
CA ASP A 412 -20.15 -19.82 10.44
C ASP A 412 -18.95 -19.77 11.40
N PHE A 413 -18.71 -18.62 11.96
CA PHE A 413 -17.62 -18.37 12.92
C PHE A 413 -18.13 -18.26 14.36
N ILE A 414 -19.45 -18.27 14.58
CA ILE A 414 -20.03 -18.15 15.92
C ILE A 414 -19.62 -19.37 16.77
N GLY A 415 -19.09 -19.12 17.95
CA GLY A 415 -18.57 -20.14 18.84
C GLY A 415 -17.11 -20.56 18.59
N MET A 416 -16.47 -20.01 17.57
CA MET A 416 -15.04 -20.24 17.32
C MET A 416 -14.19 -19.20 18.08
N SER A 417 -12.95 -19.57 18.46
CA SER A 417 -12.05 -18.57 19.03
C SER A 417 -11.49 -17.67 17.94
N ALA A 418 -11.45 -16.36 18.20
CA ALA A 418 -10.91 -15.36 17.28
C ALA A 418 -9.45 -15.68 16.90
N GLU A 419 -8.66 -16.17 17.85
CA GLU A 419 -7.28 -16.60 17.63
C GLU A 419 -7.20 -17.81 16.69
N SER A 420 -8.07 -18.81 16.82
CA SER A 420 -8.09 -19.98 15.94
C SER A 420 -8.52 -19.64 14.52
N ILE A 421 -9.43 -18.68 14.35
CA ILE A 421 -9.84 -18.17 13.03
C ILE A 421 -8.66 -17.46 12.35
N GLN A 422 -7.96 -16.60 13.07
CA GLN A 422 -6.80 -15.87 12.56
C GLN A 422 -5.59 -16.79 12.30
N ALA A 423 -5.42 -17.86 13.05
CA ALA A 423 -4.36 -18.84 12.85
C ALA A 423 -4.63 -19.83 11.70
N THR A 424 -5.87 -19.93 11.23
CA THR A 424 -6.26 -20.86 10.17
C THR A 424 -6.03 -20.22 8.80
N ALA A 425 -5.00 -20.68 8.06
CA ALA A 425 -4.63 -20.16 6.75
C ALA A 425 -5.80 -20.13 5.76
N TYR A 426 -6.68 -21.15 5.79
CA TYR A 426 -7.87 -21.18 4.95
C TYR A 426 -8.78 -19.96 5.16
N TYR A 427 -8.99 -19.52 6.40
CA TYR A 427 -9.82 -18.36 6.68
C TYR A 427 -9.08 -17.05 6.36
N THR A 428 -7.82 -16.92 6.76
CA THR A 428 -7.04 -15.71 6.51
C THR A 428 -6.70 -15.49 5.04
N ASP A 429 -6.61 -16.57 4.26
CA ASP A 429 -6.36 -16.46 2.81
C ASP A 429 -7.62 -16.10 2.00
N ASN A 430 -8.81 -16.39 2.54
CA ASN A 430 -10.07 -16.22 1.84
C ASN A 430 -10.97 -15.11 2.42
N TYR A 431 -10.73 -14.67 3.67
CA TYR A 431 -11.55 -13.69 4.37
C TYR A 431 -10.72 -12.61 5.01
N PHE A 432 -11.23 -11.38 4.98
CA PHE A 432 -10.76 -10.31 5.86
C PHE A 432 -11.65 -10.23 7.08
N PHE A 433 -11.05 -10.31 8.26
CA PHE A 433 -11.74 -10.15 9.51
C PHE A 433 -11.42 -8.79 10.11
N SER A 434 -12.44 -8.12 10.60
CA SER A 434 -12.29 -7.07 11.59
C SER A 434 -12.98 -7.58 12.85
N ILE A 435 -12.24 -7.67 13.92
CA ILE A 435 -12.72 -8.19 15.20
C ILE A 435 -13.03 -6.98 16.06
N ARG A 436 -14.26 -6.93 16.57
CA ARG A 436 -14.70 -5.99 17.58
C ARG A 436 -14.85 -6.73 18.88
N GLU A 437 -14.23 -6.24 19.95
CA GLU A 437 -14.38 -6.78 21.27
C GLU A 437 -15.55 -6.08 21.97
N GLU A 438 -16.51 -6.86 22.45
CA GLU A 438 -17.65 -6.39 23.26
C GLU A 438 -17.75 -7.27 24.50
N GLU A 439 -18.06 -6.64 25.63
CA GLU A 439 -18.33 -7.38 26.88
C GLU A 439 -19.63 -8.17 26.73
N ASN A 440 -19.57 -9.47 27.01
CA ASN A 440 -20.71 -10.37 27.01
C ASN A 440 -20.57 -11.37 28.16
N ASP A 441 -21.52 -11.33 29.12
CA ASP A 441 -21.49 -12.16 30.33
C ASP A 441 -21.81 -13.63 30.05
N GLU A 442 -22.28 -14.00 28.85
CA GLU A 442 -22.74 -15.35 28.49
C GLU A 442 -21.69 -16.13 27.66
N VAL A 443 -20.62 -15.47 27.21
CA VAL A 443 -19.63 -16.06 26.27
C VAL A 443 -18.22 -15.89 26.83
N GLU A 444 -17.38 -16.93 26.71
CA GLU A 444 -15.98 -16.88 27.13
C GLU A 444 -15.18 -15.86 26.35
N GLU A 445 -14.18 -15.25 27.00
CA GLU A 445 -13.28 -14.28 26.39
C GLU A 445 -12.59 -14.84 25.12
N GLY A 446 -12.60 -14.05 24.03
CA GLY A 446 -11.98 -14.43 22.76
C GLY A 446 -12.84 -15.32 21.87
N ILE A 447 -14.09 -15.62 22.23
CA ILE A 447 -15.02 -16.39 21.40
C ILE A 447 -15.92 -15.45 20.58
N VAL A 448 -16.11 -15.77 19.32
CA VAL A 448 -17.02 -15.03 18.43
C VAL A 448 -18.46 -15.34 18.80
N PHE A 449 -19.23 -14.35 19.22
CA PHE A 449 -20.63 -14.50 19.58
C PHE A 449 -21.60 -13.85 18.56
N ASP A 450 -21.11 -13.01 17.71
CA ASP A 450 -21.87 -12.41 16.59
C ASP A 450 -20.98 -12.20 15.36
N GLN A 451 -21.57 -12.27 14.19
CA GLN A 451 -20.89 -12.01 12.92
C GLN A 451 -21.77 -11.31 11.90
N SER A 452 -21.16 -10.45 11.11
CA SER A 452 -21.83 -9.82 9.96
C SER A 452 -20.92 -9.93 8.72
N PRO A 453 -21.41 -10.47 7.59
CA PRO A 453 -22.76 -11.02 7.34
C PRO A 453 -23.08 -12.30 8.15
N ALA A 454 -24.36 -12.60 8.31
CA ALA A 454 -24.79 -13.79 9.04
C ALA A 454 -24.25 -15.09 8.42
N PRO A 455 -24.07 -16.18 9.21
CA PRO A 455 -23.64 -17.47 8.69
C PRO A 455 -24.51 -17.96 7.55
N LYS A 456 -23.90 -18.56 6.52
CA LYS A 456 -24.57 -19.09 5.32
C LYS A 456 -25.33 -18.06 4.48
N ALA A 457 -25.17 -16.77 4.73
CA ALA A 457 -25.73 -15.74 3.86
C ALA A 457 -25.17 -15.92 2.42
N PRO A 458 -26.01 -15.84 1.38
CA PRO A 458 -25.53 -15.86 0.01
C PRO A 458 -24.70 -14.60 -0.27
N MET A 459 -23.70 -14.79 -1.11
CA MET A 459 -22.73 -13.78 -1.48
C MET A 459 -23.19 -12.89 -2.62
#